data_b3323926f7abc50051fcb705a267de35
#
_entry.id   b3323926f7abc50051fcb705a267de35
#
_cell.length_a   1.000
_cell.length_b   1.000
_cell.length_c   1.000
_cell.angle_alpha   90.00
_cell.angle_beta   90.00
_cell.angle_gamma   90.00
#
_symmetry.space_group_name_H-M   'P 1'
#
loop_
_entity.id
_entity.type
_entity.pdbx_description
1 polymer ?
#
loop_
_entity_poly.entity_id
_entity_poly.type
_entity_poly.pdbx_seq_one_letter_code
_entity_poly.pdbx_strand_id
1 'polypeptide(L)'
;MLDELIHNPNVEKYVTVYERGKYLFLEGDDSQDLYVLISGHVEILKGDKKLDEITEPGSLFGEVSFLLGAKRTATARAEMTVEALRIPKEEITDFLHDFPSVAGEITQFL
;
A
#
# COMPACT_ATOMS: atom_id res chain seq x y z
N MET A 1 -5.36 -10.17 10.00
CA MET A 1 -5.40 -9.89 8.56
C MET A 1 -4.10 -10.26 7.85
N LEU A 2 -2.97 -9.74 8.28
CA LEU A 2 -1.70 -9.98 7.61
C LEU A 2 -1.32 -11.47 7.54
N ASP A 3 -1.53 -12.21 8.62
CA ASP A 3 -1.19 -13.63 8.66
C ASP A 3 -1.94 -14.44 7.60
N GLU A 4 -3.20 -14.12 7.36
CA GLU A 4 -3.98 -14.76 6.30
C GLU A 4 -3.39 -14.45 4.93
N LEU A 5 -3.00 -13.19 4.72
CA LEU A 5 -2.46 -12.75 3.44
C LEU A 5 -1.12 -13.40 3.13
N ILE A 6 -0.16 -13.32 4.06
CA ILE A 6 1.21 -13.78 3.78
C ILE A 6 1.33 -15.30 3.66
N HIS A 7 0.39 -16.05 4.23
CA HIS A 7 0.38 -17.51 4.14
C HIS A 7 -0.43 -18.03 2.94
N ASN A 8 -1.10 -17.14 2.21
CA ASN A 8 -1.85 -17.54 1.04
C ASN A 8 -0.94 -17.50 -0.20
N PRO A 9 -0.76 -18.62 -0.91
CA PRO A 9 0.12 -18.65 -2.08
C PRO A 9 -0.31 -17.71 -3.20
N ASN A 10 -1.58 -17.30 -3.22
CA ASN A 10 -2.10 -16.41 -4.26
C ASN A 10 -1.65 -14.95 -4.10
N VAL A 11 -1.08 -14.58 -2.96
CA VAL A 11 -0.59 -13.19 -2.75
C VAL A 11 0.90 -13.05 -3.08
N GLU A 12 1.62 -14.14 -3.24
CA GLU A 12 3.07 -14.10 -3.50
C GLU A 12 3.40 -13.24 -4.71
N LYS A 13 2.57 -13.28 -5.74
CA LYS A 13 2.77 -12.48 -6.96
C LYS A 13 2.71 -10.98 -6.72
N TYR A 14 2.16 -10.54 -5.58
CA TYR A 14 2.05 -9.12 -5.23
C TYR A 14 3.19 -8.62 -4.37
N VAL A 15 4.04 -9.51 -3.86
CA VAL A 15 5.14 -9.12 -2.97
C VAL A 15 6.16 -8.30 -3.74
N THR A 16 6.48 -7.12 -3.20
CA THR A 16 7.49 -6.22 -3.75
C THR A 16 8.45 -5.80 -2.63
N VAL A 17 9.68 -5.51 -3.00
CA VAL A 17 10.71 -5.06 -2.06
C VAL A 17 11.26 -3.72 -2.52
N TYR A 18 11.39 -2.79 -1.58
CA TYR A 18 11.94 -1.47 -1.83
C TYR A 18 13.11 -1.23 -0.87
N GLU A 19 14.29 -0.99 -1.43
CA GLU A 19 15.44 -0.65 -0.62
C GLU A 19 15.30 0.76 -0.02
N ARG A 20 16.03 1.00 1.06
CA ARG A 20 16.05 2.31 1.72
C ARG A 20 16.26 3.44 0.71
N GLY A 21 15.44 4.47 0.81
CA GLY A 21 15.49 5.65 -0.06
C GLY A 21 14.71 5.53 -1.34
N LYS A 22 14.19 4.34 -1.67
CA LYS A 22 13.38 4.16 -2.88
C LYS A 22 11.95 4.63 -2.65
N TYR A 23 11.30 5.06 -3.72
CA TYR A 23 9.92 5.54 -3.67
C TYR A 23 8.97 4.43 -4.10
N LEU A 24 7.88 4.25 -3.35
CA LEU A 24 6.79 3.38 -3.75
C LEU A 24 5.90 4.10 -4.74
N PHE A 25 5.65 5.38 -4.49
CA PHE A 25 4.98 6.27 -5.43
C PHE A 25 5.33 7.73 -5.10
N LEU A 26 5.11 8.61 -6.07
CA LEU A 26 5.39 10.03 -5.95
C LEU A 26 4.10 10.85 -5.99
N GLU A 27 4.07 11.93 -5.23
CA GLU A 27 2.99 12.90 -5.31
C GLU A 27 2.77 13.33 -6.76
N GLY A 28 1.51 13.33 -7.21
CA GLY A 28 1.16 13.67 -8.58
C GLY A 28 1.14 12.50 -9.56
N ASP A 29 1.64 11.33 -9.17
CA ASP A 29 1.57 10.14 -10.02
C ASP A 29 0.13 9.72 -10.28
N ASP A 30 -0.12 9.15 -11.46
CA ASP A 30 -1.44 8.63 -11.84
C ASP A 30 -1.71 7.24 -11.27
N SER A 31 -0.74 6.59 -10.64
CA SER A 31 -0.91 5.24 -10.11
C SER A 31 -1.99 5.21 -9.03
N GLN A 32 -2.75 4.11 -8.99
CA GLN A 32 -3.82 3.90 -8.01
C GLN A 32 -3.70 2.53 -7.36
N ASP A 33 -2.51 1.95 -7.37
CA ASP A 33 -2.26 0.66 -6.75
C ASP A 33 -2.47 0.73 -5.25
N LEU A 34 -2.92 -0.37 -4.68
CA LEU A 34 -3.12 -0.52 -3.24
C LEU A 34 -1.91 -1.22 -2.63
N TYR A 35 -1.50 -0.80 -1.44
CA TYR A 35 -0.36 -1.39 -0.75
C TYR A 35 -0.76 -1.95 0.61
N VAL A 36 -0.15 -3.06 0.99
CA VAL A 36 -0.24 -3.63 2.35
C VAL A 36 1.18 -3.82 2.85
N LEU A 37 1.52 -3.20 3.98
CA LEU A 37 2.86 -3.34 4.55
C LEU A 37 3.06 -4.74 5.12
N ILE A 38 4.16 -5.40 4.74
CA ILE A 38 4.57 -6.66 5.35
C ILE A 38 5.62 -6.38 6.42
N SER A 39 6.65 -5.62 6.07
CA SER A 39 7.71 -5.24 7.01
C SER A 39 8.40 -3.97 6.55
N GLY A 40 9.08 -3.31 7.47
CA GLY A 40 9.85 -2.11 7.17
C GLY A 40 9.15 -0.84 7.62
N HIS A 41 9.56 0.27 7.05
CA HIS A 41 9.16 1.59 7.50
C HIS A 41 8.98 2.50 6.28
N VAL A 42 7.75 2.96 6.04
CA VAL A 42 7.40 3.86 4.94
C VAL A 42 7.07 5.23 5.51
N GLU A 43 7.68 6.28 4.95
CA GLU A 43 7.29 7.64 5.29
C GLU A 43 6.40 8.23 4.19
N ILE A 44 5.41 8.99 4.63
CA ILE A 44 4.48 9.68 3.74
C ILE A 44 4.82 11.17 3.77
N LEU A 45 5.13 11.72 2.60
CA LEU A 45 5.61 13.09 2.47
C LEU A 45 4.71 13.91 1.55
N LYS A 46 4.56 15.19 1.87
CA LYS A 46 3.98 16.16 0.96
C LYS A 46 4.98 17.30 0.80
N GLY A 47 5.57 17.40 -0.40
CA GLY A 47 6.76 18.21 -0.58
C GLY A 47 7.85 17.68 0.35
N ASP A 48 8.46 18.56 1.13
CA ASP A 48 9.49 18.18 2.10
C ASP A 48 8.91 17.83 3.48
N LYS A 49 7.60 17.94 3.65
CA LYS A 49 6.96 17.76 4.94
C LYS A 49 6.54 16.31 5.15
N LYS A 50 6.96 15.74 6.27
CA LYS A 50 6.53 14.40 6.67
C LYS A 50 5.13 14.49 7.27
N LEU A 51 4.18 13.79 6.68
CA LEU A 51 2.79 13.75 7.12
C LEU A 51 2.51 12.57 8.05
N ASP A 52 3.16 11.43 7.80
CA ASP A 52 2.84 10.19 8.51
C ASP A 52 3.97 9.18 8.33
N GLU A 53 3.93 8.11 9.13
CA GLU A 53 4.80 6.95 9.01
C GLU A 53 3.95 5.70 9.07
N ILE A 54 4.25 4.75 8.19
CA ILE A 54 3.59 3.45 8.17
C ILE A 54 4.61 2.42 8.64
N THR A 55 4.40 1.88 9.82
CA THR A 55 5.36 0.96 10.45
C THR A 55 4.74 -0.35 10.90
N GLU A 56 3.41 -0.41 10.99
CA GLU A 56 2.73 -1.60 11.49
C GLU A 56 2.44 -2.59 10.36
N PRO A 57 2.92 -3.85 10.47
CA PRO A 57 2.59 -4.88 9.49
C PRO A 57 1.06 -5.03 9.34
N GLY A 58 0.61 -5.16 8.11
CA GLY A 58 -0.82 -5.24 7.79
C GLY A 58 -1.47 -3.90 7.48
N SER A 59 -0.76 -2.78 7.66
CA SER A 59 -1.30 -1.47 7.35
C SER A 59 -1.55 -1.32 5.86
N LEU A 60 -2.71 -0.76 5.52
CA LEU A 60 -3.06 -0.38 4.16
C LEU A 60 -2.59 1.05 3.90
N PHE A 61 -2.07 1.29 2.71
CA PHE A 61 -1.75 2.65 2.28
C PHE A 61 -1.86 2.75 0.75
N GLY A 62 -1.92 3.98 0.24
CA GLY A 62 -2.17 4.21 -1.18
C GLY A 62 -3.65 4.07 -1.56
N GLU A 63 -4.53 3.87 -0.58
CA GLU A 63 -5.96 3.64 -0.79
C GLU A 63 -6.72 4.88 -1.26
N VAL A 64 -6.24 6.07 -0.89
CA VAL A 64 -6.94 7.33 -1.22
C VAL A 64 -7.07 7.51 -2.73
N SER A 65 -5.98 7.29 -3.46
CA SER A 65 -5.99 7.43 -4.92
C SER A 65 -6.92 6.44 -5.58
N PHE A 66 -6.95 5.20 -5.08
CA PHE A 66 -7.86 4.18 -5.57
C PHE A 66 -9.32 4.56 -5.31
N LEU A 67 -9.63 4.93 -4.06
CA LEU A 67 -11.01 5.24 -3.65
C LEU A 67 -11.58 6.46 -4.36
N LEU A 68 -10.75 7.47 -4.58
CA LEU A 68 -11.20 8.72 -5.21
C LEU A 68 -10.99 8.75 -6.72
N GLY A 69 -10.32 7.75 -7.30
CA GLY A 69 -9.96 7.78 -8.71
C GLY A 69 -9.07 8.96 -9.05
N ALA A 70 -8.15 9.31 -8.14
CA ALA A 70 -7.36 10.54 -8.22
C ALA A 70 -5.87 10.25 -8.27
N LYS A 71 -5.09 11.26 -8.65
CA LYS A 71 -3.63 11.23 -8.60
C LYS A 71 -3.16 11.10 -7.15
N ARG A 72 -1.92 10.63 -6.98
CA ARG A 72 -1.30 10.53 -5.65
C ARG A 72 -1.25 11.91 -4.99
N THR A 73 -1.77 12.00 -3.78
CA THR A 73 -1.79 13.26 -3.01
C THR A 73 -0.55 13.45 -2.16
N ALA A 74 0.29 12.42 -2.06
CA ALA A 74 1.51 12.42 -1.28
C ALA A 74 2.51 11.45 -1.88
N THR A 75 3.75 11.50 -1.40
CA THR A 75 4.84 10.60 -1.78
C THR A 75 5.02 9.55 -0.69
N ALA A 76 5.23 8.29 -1.08
CA ALA A 76 5.59 7.21 -0.17
C ALA A 76 7.02 6.78 -0.44
N ARG A 77 7.87 6.82 0.60
CA ARG A 77 9.29 6.53 0.50
C ARG A 77 9.71 5.53 1.56
N ALA A 78 10.57 4.58 1.18
CA ALA A 78 11.10 3.61 2.12
C ALA A 78 12.19 4.25 2.99
N GLU A 79 11.97 4.32 4.32
CA GLU A 79 13.00 4.80 5.26
C GLU A 79 14.01 3.72 5.61
N MET A 80 13.62 2.46 5.46
CA MET A 80 14.48 1.29 5.56
C MET A 80 13.96 0.30 4.53
N THR A 81 14.57 -0.87 4.39
CA THR A 81 14.07 -1.86 3.45
C THR A 81 12.62 -2.20 3.77
N VAL A 82 11.76 -2.08 2.78
CA VAL A 82 10.32 -2.32 2.90
C VAL A 82 9.94 -3.54 2.07
N GLU A 83 9.15 -4.43 2.66
CA GLU A 83 8.47 -5.49 1.95
C GLU A 83 6.97 -5.20 2.02
N ALA A 84 6.31 -5.17 0.89
CA ALA A 84 4.90 -4.82 0.81
C ALA A 84 4.21 -5.59 -0.30
N LEU A 85 2.91 -5.82 -0.12
CA LEU A 85 2.06 -6.27 -1.22
C LEU A 85 1.69 -5.03 -2.03
N ARG A 86 1.88 -5.10 -3.33
CA ARG A 86 1.44 -4.08 -4.27
C ARG A 86 0.38 -4.69 -5.17
N ILE A 87 -0.85 -4.28 -4.99
CA ILE A 87 -1.98 -4.77 -5.77
C ILE A 87 -2.28 -3.77 -6.88
N PRO A 88 -2.06 -4.15 -8.16
CA PRO A 88 -2.36 -3.26 -9.27
C PRO A 88 -3.85 -2.89 -9.29
N LYS A 89 -4.14 -1.67 -9.72
CA LYS A 89 -5.51 -1.15 -9.77
C LYS A 89 -6.48 -2.14 -10.43
N GLU A 90 -6.06 -2.75 -11.53
CA GLU A 90 -6.90 -3.65 -12.31
C GLU A 90 -7.27 -4.93 -11.57
N GLU A 91 -6.50 -5.28 -10.54
CA GLU A 91 -6.69 -6.51 -9.78
C GLU A 91 -7.28 -6.28 -8.39
N ILE A 92 -7.51 -5.01 -8.00
CA ILE A 92 -7.97 -4.70 -6.65
C ILE A 92 -9.34 -5.32 -6.36
N THR A 93 -10.28 -5.25 -7.31
CA THR A 93 -11.62 -5.80 -7.11
C THR A 93 -11.56 -7.31 -6.85
N ASP A 94 -10.79 -8.04 -7.65
CA ASP A 94 -10.64 -9.48 -7.46
C ASP A 94 -9.92 -9.79 -6.15
N PHE A 95 -8.89 -9.01 -5.83
CA PHE A 95 -8.16 -9.16 -4.58
C PHE A 95 -9.07 -8.96 -3.37
N LEU A 96 -9.91 -7.93 -3.38
CA LEU A 96 -10.83 -7.67 -2.27
C LEU A 96 -11.92 -8.73 -2.16
N HIS A 97 -12.33 -9.32 -3.28
CA HIS A 97 -13.26 -10.44 -3.27
C HIS A 97 -12.64 -11.67 -2.62
N ASP A 98 -11.37 -11.95 -2.91
CA ASP A 98 -10.65 -13.08 -2.35
C ASP A 98 -10.28 -12.87 -0.87
N PHE A 99 -10.13 -11.62 -0.44
CA PHE A 99 -9.73 -11.26 0.93
C PHE A 99 -10.71 -10.25 1.52
N PRO A 100 -11.90 -10.71 1.94
CA PRO A 100 -12.95 -9.81 2.47
C PRO A 100 -12.53 -8.99 3.69
N SER A 101 -11.59 -9.49 4.51
CA SER A 101 -11.09 -8.75 5.67
C SER A 101 -10.39 -7.46 5.26
N VAL A 102 -9.70 -7.47 4.13
CA VAL A 102 -9.04 -6.27 3.58
C VAL A 102 -10.11 -5.28 3.10
N ALA A 103 -11.15 -5.79 2.42
CA ALA A 103 -12.26 -4.95 1.97
C ALA A 103 -12.93 -4.26 3.16
N GLY A 104 -13.10 -4.97 4.29
CA GLY A 104 -13.65 -4.40 5.51
C GLY A 104 -12.83 -3.26 6.07
N GLU A 105 -11.50 -3.35 6.00
CA GLU A 105 -10.63 -2.26 6.45
C GLU A 105 -10.70 -1.03 5.55
N ILE A 106 -10.81 -1.22 4.25
CA ILE A 106 -10.93 -0.11 3.31
C ILE A 106 -12.26 0.65 3.54
N THR A 107 -13.34 -0.05 3.81
CA THR A 107 -14.63 0.60 4.04
C THR A 107 -14.66 1.47 5.29
N GLN A 108 -13.73 1.31 6.21
CA GLN A 108 -13.61 2.17 7.38
C GLN A 108 -13.19 3.59 7.00
N PHE A 109 -12.63 3.80 5.82
CA PHE A 109 -12.22 5.12 5.35
C PHE A 109 -13.32 5.83 4.55
N LEU A 110 -14.42 5.15 4.31
CA LEU A 110 -15.59 5.70 3.64
C LEU A 110 -16.60 6.23 4.64
#